data_29d7436836e0d3089ad69637855f3a84
#
_entry.id   29d7436836e0d3089ad69637855f3a84
#
_cell.length_a   1.000
_cell.length_b   1.000
_cell.length_c   1.000
_cell.angle_alpha   90.00
_cell.angle_beta   90.00
_cell.angle_gamma   90.00
#
_symmetry.space_group_name_H-M   'P 1'
#
loop_
_entity.id
_entity.type
_entity.pdbx_description
1 polymer ?
#
loop_
_entity_poly.entity_id
_entity_poly.type
_entity_poly.pdbx_seq_one_letter_code
_entity_poly.pdbx_strand_id
1 'polypeptide(L)'
;MRIIGPRKRFILIERIKGEETSEGQAITWKETDEFGGVIDSLRGREGVSYDKTGVIADYRLYTEYPNITEKHRVKLKGTSRIFDVKYVDPRLLKNKIWVVDVLERKE
;
A
#
# COMPACT_ATOMS: atom_id res chain seq x y z
N MET A 1 -4.39 -17.94 -9.44
CA MET A 1 -3.91 -17.88 -8.04
C MET A 1 -5.02 -17.48 -7.12
N ARG A 2 -5.08 -18.10 -5.97
CA ARG A 2 -6.07 -17.75 -4.95
C ARG A 2 -5.39 -16.92 -3.86
N ILE A 3 -6.04 -15.86 -3.42
CA ILE A 3 -5.58 -15.10 -2.26
C ILE A 3 -5.84 -15.94 -1.00
N ILE A 4 -4.79 -16.20 -0.26
CA ILE A 4 -4.87 -16.99 0.96
C ILE A 4 -4.82 -16.07 2.16
N GLY A 5 -5.77 -16.22 3.08
CA GLY A 5 -5.85 -15.45 4.31
C GLY A 5 -7.16 -14.68 4.41
N PRO A 6 -7.43 -14.09 5.57
CA PRO A 6 -8.66 -13.32 5.77
C PRO A 6 -8.63 -12.04 4.96
N ARG A 7 -9.73 -11.77 4.28
CA ARG A 7 -9.87 -10.50 3.58
C ARG A 7 -10.16 -9.41 4.59
N LYS A 8 -9.49 -8.29 4.41
CA LYS A 8 -9.68 -7.12 5.25
C LYS A 8 -10.06 -5.93 4.38
N ARG A 9 -10.59 -4.89 5.01
CA ARG A 9 -10.91 -3.65 4.31
C ARG A 9 -9.79 -2.65 4.52
N PHE A 10 -9.48 -1.95 3.46
CA PHE A 10 -8.44 -0.93 3.45
C PHE A 10 -8.98 0.37 2.90
N ILE A 11 -8.36 1.46 3.31
CA ILE A 11 -8.72 2.79 2.82
C ILE A 11 -7.52 3.34 2.06
N LEU A 12 -7.77 3.78 0.84
CA LEU A 12 -6.75 4.43 0.03
C LEU A 12 -6.60 5.87 0.47
N ILE A 13 -5.37 6.30 0.66
CA ILE A 13 -5.07 7.66 1.07
C ILE A 13 -4.26 8.30 -0.05
N GLU A 14 -4.77 9.41 -0.56
CA GLU A 14 -4.16 10.17 -1.64
C GLU A 14 -3.46 11.40 -1.13
N ARG A 15 -2.32 11.71 -1.73
CA ARG A 15 -1.61 12.94 -1.45
C ARG A 15 -2.20 14.06 -2.29
N ILE A 16 -2.63 15.10 -1.63
CA ILE A 16 -3.20 16.27 -2.29
C ILE A 16 -2.28 17.46 -2.05
N LYS A 17 -1.88 18.13 -3.13
CA LYS A 17 -1.11 19.34 -3.05
C LYS A 17 -2.05 20.50 -2.77
N GLY A 18 -1.75 21.24 -1.72
CA GLY A 18 -2.48 22.45 -1.42
C GLY A 18 -1.92 23.64 -2.17
N GLU A 19 -2.42 24.82 -1.82
CA GLU A 19 -1.96 26.04 -2.42
C GLU A 19 -0.53 26.36 -2.02
N GLU A 20 0.21 27.03 -2.91
CA GLU A 20 1.53 27.51 -2.58
C GLU A 20 1.43 28.65 -1.57
N THR A 21 2.28 28.60 -0.58
CA THR A 21 2.41 29.64 0.42
C THR A 21 3.86 30.14 0.42
N SER A 22 4.12 31.20 1.19
CA SER A 22 5.49 31.72 1.32
C SER A 22 6.45 30.69 1.93
N GLU A 23 5.92 29.66 2.57
CA GLU A 23 6.73 28.60 3.18
C GLU A 23 6.82 27.34 2.31
N GLY A 24 6.24 27.38 1.13
CA GLY A 24 6.20 26.27 0.21
C GLY A 24 4.79 25.75 0.02
N GLN A 25 4.70 24.61 -0.65
CA GLN A 25 3.42 24.01 -0.97
C GLN A 25 2.96 23.08 0.16
N ALA A 26 1.75 23.33 0.63
CA ALA A 26 1.16 22.47 1.64
C ALA A 26 0.79 21.12 1.02
N ILE A 27 1.05 20.04 1.74
CA ILE A 27 0.67 18.70 1.32
C ILE A 27 -0.25 18.13 2.36
N THR A 28 -1.41 17.68 1.93
CA THR A 28 -2.38 17.01 2.80
C THR A 28 -2.65 15.61 2.29
N TRP A 29 -3.12 14.76 3.17
CA TRP A 29 -3.46 13.38 2.84
C TRP A 29 -4.96 13.20 3.06
N LYS A 30 -5.62 12.62 2.06
CA LYS A 30 -7.07 12.47 2.08
C LYS A 30 -7.44 11.01 1.83
N GLU A 31 -8.36 10.50 2.66
CA GLU A 31 -8.95 9.19 2.41
C GLU A 31 -9.91 9.32 1.25
N THR A 32 -9.72 8.49 0.22
CA THR A 32 -10.48 8.66 -1.02
C THR A 32 -11.34 7.46 -1.37
N ASP A 33 -10.88 6.25 -1.06
CA ASP A 33 -11.61 5.06 -1.51
C ASP A 33 -11.42 3.93 -0.51
N GLU A 34 -12.30 2.97 -0.57
CA GLU A 34 -12.21 1.78 0.27
C GLU A 34 -12.17 0.56 -0.63
N PHE A 35 -11.34 -0.40 -0.28
CA PHE A 35 -11.19 -1.61 -1.08
C PHE A 35 -10.86 -2.80 -0.17
N GLY A 36 -11.03 -4.00 -0.72
CA GLY A 36 -10.72 -5.23 -0.01
C GLY A 36 -9.40 -5.82 -0.44
N GLY A 37 -8.77 -6.58 0.43
CA GLY A 37 -7.54 -7.26 0.10
C GLY A 37 -7.04 -8.15 1.24
N VAL A 38 -5.89 -8.77 1.00
CA VAL A 38 -5.22 -9.60 1.98
C VAL A 38 -3.83 -9.05 2.19
N ILE A 39 -3.47 -8.83 3.45
CA ILE A 39 -2.12 -8.36 3.79
C ILE A 39 -1.36 -9.50 4.46
N ASP A 40 -0.11 -9.67 4.05
CA ASP A 40 0.75 -10.73 4.54
C ASP A 40 2.06 -10.13 5.01
N SER A 41 2.54 -10.58 6.16
CA SER A 41 3.80 -10.11 6.72
C SER A 41 4.97 -10.76 5.97
N LEU A 42 5.97 -9.94 5.63
CA LEU A 42 7.20 -10.44 5.04
C LEU A 42 8.28 -10.74 6.09
N ARG A 43 8.00 -10.42 7.34
CA ARG A 43 8.95 -10.66 8.42
C ARG A 43 9.20 -12.16 8.61
N GLY A 44 10.45 -12.51 8.88
CA GLY A 44 10.82 -13.89 9.10
C GLY A 44 10.95 -14.70 7.84
N ARG A 45 10.70 -14.12 6.71
CA ARG A 45 10.93 -14.77 5.41
C ARG A 45 12.29 -14.37 4.91
N GLU A 46 13.10 -15.35 4.65
CA GLU A 46 14.45 -15.13 4.20
C GLU A 46 14.47 -14.47 2.82
N GLY A 47 15.21 -13.37 2.72
CA GLY A 47 15.42 -12.67 1.46
C GLY A 47 14.20 -11.97 0.89
N VAL A 48 13.09 -11.91 1.62
CA VAL A 48 11.84 -11.37 1.06
C VAL A 48 11.74 -9.86 1.23
N SER A 49 12.42 -9.29 2.22
CA SER A 49 12.39 -7.85 2.43
C SER A 49 13.08 -7.06 1.33
N TYR A 50 13.79 -7.74 0.45
CA TYR A 50 14.44 -7.13 -0.70
C TYR A 50 13.96 -7.82 -1.95
N ASP A 51 13.32 -7.09 -2.82
CA ASP A 51 13.04 -7.62 -4.13
C ASP A 51 14.06 -7.09 -5.14
N LYS A 52 13.83 -7.36 -6.41
CA LYS A 52 14.76 -6.99 -7.48
C LYS A 52 14.88 -5.48 -7.66
N THR A 53 13.99 -4.71 -7.09
CA THR A 53 14.02 -3.26 -7.17
C THR A 53 14.82 -2.61 -6.04
N GLY A 54 15.25 -3.40 -5.06
CA GLY A 54 15.94 -2.89 -3.88
C GLY A 54 15.03 -2.21 -2.88
N VAL A 55 13.73 -2.35 -3.03
CA VAL A 55 12.75 -1.74 -2.14
C VAL A 55 12.62 -2.57 -0.87
N ILE A 56 12.63 -1.91 0.29
CA ILE A 56 12.41 -2.56 1.58
C ILE A 56 10.93 -2.43 1.94
N ALA A 57 10.30 -3.55 2.27
CA ALA A 57 8.90 -3.58 2.67
C ALA A 57 8.70 -4.55 3.84
N ASP A 58 7.72 -4.26 4.69
CA ASP A 58 7.35 -5.12 5.82
C ASP A 58 6.24 -6.08 5.47
N TYR A 59 5.39 -5.69 4.54
CA TYR A 59 4.17 -6.44 4.21
C TYR A 59 3.94 -6.44 2.71
N ARG A 60 3.17 -7.42 2.28
CA ARG A 60 2.71 -7.51 0.90
C ARG A 60 1.20 -7.54 0.89
N LEU A 61 0.60 -6.67 0.11
CA LEU A 61 -0.84 -6.55 -0.03
C LEU A 61 -1.25 -7.16 -1.36
N TYR A 62 -2.26 -8.03 -1.32
CA TYR A 62 -2.86 -8.63 -2.51
C TYR A 62 -4.26 -8.06 -2.66
N THR A 63 -4.56 -7.46 -3.79
CA THR A 63 -5.85 -6.82 -4.00
C THR A 63 -6.24 -6.80 -5.47
N GLU A 64 -7.53 -6.78 -5.71
CA GLU A 64 -8.08 -6.60 -7.06
C GLU A 64 -8.24 -5.13 -7.42
N TYR A 65 -8.04 -4.23 -6.48
CA TYR A 65 -8.19 -2.78 -6.69
C TYR A 65 -7.04 -2.25 -7.55
N PRO A 66 -7.33 -1.63 -8.73
CA PRO A 66 -6.28 -1.35 -9.72
C PRO A 66 -5.58 0.01 -9.59
N ASN A 67 -6.04 0.89 -8.74
CA ASN A 67 -5.62 2.29 -8.77
C ASN A 67 -4.60 2.68 -7.70
N ILE A 68 -3.81 1.71 -7.22
CA ILE A 68 -2.79 1.98 -6.20
C ILE A 68 -1.46 2.29 -6.88
N THR A 69 -0.79 3.35 -6.45
CA THR A 69 0.54 3.72 -6.92
C THR A 69 1.47 3.98 -5.75
N GLU A 70 2.76 4.16 -6.02
CA GLU A 70 3.75 4.45 -5.00
C GLU A 70 3.55 5.80 -4.33
N LYS A 71 2.67 6.63 -4.86
CA LYS A 71 2.34 7.93 -4.27
C LYS A 71 1.22 7.84 -3.23
N HIS A 72 0.61 6.69 -3.09
CA HIS A 72 -0.48 6.47 -2.15
C HIS A 72 0.00 5.94 -0.82
N ARG A 73 -0.88 6.04 0.15
CA ARG A 73 -0.80 5.30 1.41
C ARG A 73 -2.04 4.46 1.55
N VAL A 74 -1.98 3.44 2.37
CA VAL A 74 -3.11 2.56 2.65
C VAL A 74 -3.29 2.47 4.15
N LYS A 75 -4.54 2.53 4.59
CA LYS A 75 -4.88 2.39 6.00
C LYS A 75 -5.71 1.13 6.19
N LEU A 76 -5.40 0.35 7.23
CA LEU A 76 -6.25 -0.78 7.59
C LEU A 76 -7.49 -0.23 8.30
N LYS A 77 -8.66 -0.44 7.69
CA LYS A 77 -9.91 0.10 8.21
C LYS A 77 -10.18 -0.39 9.63
N GLY A 78 -10.62 0.52 10.48
CA GLY A 78 -10.89 0.20 11.88
C GLY A 78 -9.69 0.30 12.79
N THR A 79 -8.55 0.68 12.26
CA THR A 79 -7.31 0.85 13.03
C THR A 79 -6.65 2.16 12.63
N SER A 80 -5.59 2.52 13.36
CA SER A 80 -4.75 3.67 13.00
C SER A 80 -3.51 3.25 12.20
N ARG A 81 -3.44 2.01 11.77
CA ARG A 81 -2.28 1.50 11.04
C ARG A 81 -2.26 2.02 9.62
N ILE A 82 -1.18 2.71 9.26
CA ILE A 82 -1.00 3.30 7.94
C ILE A 82 0.27 2.74 7.32
N PHE A 83 0.18 2.42 6.03
CA PHE A 83 1.29 1.84 5.28
C PHE A 83 1.64 2.73 4.09
N ASP A 84 2.93 2.95 3.86
CA ASP A 84 3.39 3.59 2.65
C ASP A 84 3.49 2.53 1.54
N VAL A 85 2.97 2.85 0.37
CA VAL A 85 3.13 1.99 -0.80
C VAL A 85 4.55 2.20 -1.33
N LYS A 86 5.34 1.14 -1.36
CA LYS A 86 6.73 1.19 -1.80
C LYS A 86 6.93 0.70 -3.22
N TYR A 87 6.16 -0.30 -3.62
CA TYR A 87 6.29 -0.86 -4.95
C TYR A 87 4.99 -1.53 -5.36
N VAL A 88 4.55 -1.26 -6.56
CA VAL A 88 3.40 -1.94 -7.16
C VAL A 88 3.93 -2.78 -8.31
N ASP A 89 3.77 -4.10 -8.22
CA ASP A 89 4.21 -4.97 -9.30
C ASP A 89 3.33 -4.69 -10.52
N PRO A 90 3.93 -4.32 -11.67
CA PRO A 90 3.12 -4.01 -12.85
C PRO A 90 2.48 -5.23 -13.48
N ARG A 91 2.88 -6.44 -13.08
CA ARG A 91 2.33 -7.66 -13.60
C ARG A 91 1.12 -8.07 -12.79
N LEU A 92 0.01 -8.29 -13.47
CA LEU A 92 -1.17 -8.85 -12.82
C LEU A 92 -0.99 -10.35 -12.64
N LEU A 93 -1.33 -10.82 -11.45
CA LEU A 93 -1.46 -12.25 -11.23
C LEU A 93 -2.74 -12.74 -11.88
N LYS A 94 -2.89 -14.06 -11.96
CA LYS A 94 -4.14 -14.66 -12.40
C LYS A 94 -5.28 -14.13 -11.55
N ASN A 95 -6.46 -13.98 -12.14
CA ASN A 95 -7.65 -13.42 -11.51
C ASN A 95 -7.52 -11.91 -11.22
N LYS A 96 -6.63 -11.23 -11.95
CA LYS A 96 -6.47 -9.77 -11.88
C LYS A 96 -6.13 -9.26 -10.49
N ILE A 97 -5.21 -9.97 -9.84
CA ILE A 97 -4.75 -9.57 -8.51
C ILE A 97 -3.46 -8.78 -8.61
N TRP A 98 -3.46 -7.60 -8.01
CA TRP A 98 -2.28 -6.76 -7.91
C TRP A 98 -1.48 -7.12 -6.66
N VAL A 99 -0.17 -7.08 -6.77
CA VAL A 99 0.75 -7.30 -5.66
C VAL A 99 1.41 -5.98 -5.32
N VAL A 100 1.24 -5.54 -4.09
CA VAL A 100 1.72 -4.24 -3.64
C VAL A 100 2.59 -4.44 -2.40
N ASP A 101 3.83 -3.99 -2.47
CA ASP A 101 4.73 -4.03 -1.32
C ASP A 101 4.58 -2.74 -0.52
N VAL A 102 4.37 -2.87 0.78
CA VAL A 102 4.07 -1.74 1.63
C VAL A 102 4.94 -1.78 2.90
N LEU A 103 5.21 -0.61 3.43
CA LEU A 103 5.97 -0.45 4.67
C LEU A 103 5.11 0.27 5.69
N GLU A 104 4.93 -0.35 6.84
CA GLU A 104 4.13 0.25 7.89
C GLU A 104 4.81 1.49 8.45
N ARG A 105 4.05 2.59 8.54
CA ARG A 105 4.56 3.81 9.14
C ARG A 105 4.54 3.66 10.65
N LYS A 106 5.66 4.02 11.26
CA LYS A 106 5.77 4.06 12.71
C LYS A 106 5.84 5.51 13.14
N GLU A 107 5.02 5.87 14.07
CA GLU A 107 5.04 7.20 14.64
C GLU A 107 5.96 7.24 15.87
#